data_47cc84f3dafaa6082d6839643f5a0176
#
_entry.id   47cc84f3dafaa6082d6839643f5a0176
#
_cell.length_a   1.000
_cell.length_b   1.000
_cell.length_c   1.000
_cell.angle_alpha   90.00
_cell.angle_beta   90.00
_cell.angle_gamma   90.00
#
_symmetry.space_group_name_H-M   'P 1'
#
loop_
_entity.id
_entity.type
_entity.pdbx_description
1 polymer ?
#
loop_
_entity_poly.entity_id
_entity_poly.type
_entity_poly.pdbx_seq_one_letter_code
_entity_poly.pdbx_strand_id
1 'polypeptide(L)'
;LLTSVGLSSAPVLNNVGSVPDDVGYLKASPDGTKIIAANSYIVNSFLFDFDRTTGILSNVINFPSAYGAEFSSSSHILYLNVIIVVNGAVEQYNLLAGTATDILNSKIVLTTNITPSALQLAPDGKIYIAREQNFLGAIDNPDVLGVGCNYDSNAVFLNGKTSYFGLPAFFSSIFSSPIEISGFCLGDSTRFVTDMLTDSLLWDFGDGITSVLDSVNHLYQDTGLYIMVLEVYNGLDTVIITDTINITTPYINLRNDTALCDGEILTLDVTQTDATYLWQDGSASPTFTVTSEGTYSVDLTLEGCSAQASISVIYNVLP
;
A
#
# COMPACT_ATOMS: atom_id res chain seq x y z
N LEU A 1 21.13 -15.28 5.85
CA LEU A 1 19.73 -15.20 6.32
C LEU A 1 19.71 -14.81 7.80
N LEU A 2 18.91 -13.82 8.14
CA LEU A 2 18.57 -13.51 9.53
C LEU A 2 17.45 -14.47 9.96
N THR A 3 17.65 -15.17 11.06
CA THR A 3 16.67 -16.12 11.60
C THR A 3 16.33 -15.70 13.05
N SER A 4 15.31 -16.29 13.65
CA SER A 4 14.95 -16.06 15.05
C SER A 4 16.08 -16.39 16.04
N VAL A 5 17.13 -17.08 15.60
CA VAL A 5 18.34 -17.39 16.38
C VAL A 5 19.59 -16.59 15.92
N GLY A 6 19.41 -15.58 15.08
CA GLY A 6 20.46 -14.72 14.57
C GLY A 6 20.84 -14.97 13.12
N LEU A 7 22.02 -14.47 12.71
CA LEU A 7 22.53 -14.67 11.35
C LEU A 7 22.86 -16.14 11.11
N SER A 8 22.42 -16.68 9.95
CA SER A 8 22.85 -17.99 9.48
C SER A 8 24.39 -18.01 9.34
N SER A 9 25.02 -19.06 9.85
CA SER A 9 26.47 -19.27 9.74
C SER A 9 26.91 -19.63 8.30
N ALA A 10 25.98 -20.07 7.46
CA ALA A 10 26.24 -20.40 6.05
C ALA A 10 25.58 -19.38 5.13
N PRO A 11 26.32 -18.68 4.27
CA PRO A 11 25.74 -17.77 3.29
C PRO A 11 24.94 -18.55 2.25
N VAL A 12 23.86 -17.93 1.73
CA VAL A 12 23.17 -18.42 0.54
C VAL A 12 23.95 -17.93 -0.67
N LEU A 13 24.47 -18.86 -1.49
CA LEU A 13 25.20 -18.51 -2.69
C LEU A 13 24.26 -18.55 -3.89
N ASN A 14 24.18 -17.44 -4.60
CA ASN A 14 23.41 -17.31 -5.84
C ASN A 14 24.37 -17.11 -7.02
N ASN A 15 24.38 -18.04 -7.98
CA ASN A 15 25.18 -17.97 -9.20
C ASN A 15 24.30 -17.45 -10.35
N VAL A 16 23.83 -16.21 -10.24
CA VAL A 16 22.93 -15.57 -11.22
C VAL A 16 23.47 -14.20 -11.63
N GLY A 17 23.24 -13.81 -12.87
CA GLY A 17 23.76 -12.56 -13.44
C GLY A 17 25.22 -12.63 -13.84
N SER A 18 25.83 -11.47 -14.12
CA SER A 18 27.28 -11.31 -14.32
C SER A 18 27.91 -10.65 -13.11
N VAL A 19 29.23 -10.66 -13.05
CA VAL A 19 29.98 -9.95 -11.99
C VAL A 19 29.58 -8.47 -12.03
N PRO A 20 29.08 -7.90 -10.92
CA PRO A 20 28.76 -6.47 -10.86
C PRO A 20 30.05 -5.64 -11.06
N ASP A 21 29.87 -4.47 -11.67
CA ASP A 21 30.92 -3.46 -11.71
C ASP A 21 31.12 -2.80 -10.35
N ASP A 22 32.18 -2.04 -10.16
CA ASP A 22 32.55 -1.43 -8.89
C ASP A 22 31.58 -0.29 -8.46
N VAL A 23 30.68 0.14 -9.34
CA VAL A 23 29.80 1.30 -9.13
C VAL A 23 28.36 0.99 -9.51
N GLY A 24 27.45 1.19 -8.58
CA GLY A 24 26.02 0.98 -8.77
C GLY A 24 25.27 0.87 -7.45
N TYR A 25 24.02 0.45 -7.52
CA TYR A 25 23.15 0.28 -6.36
C TYR A 25 22.55 -1.13 -6.33
N LEU A 26 22.49 -1.70 -5.15
CA LEU A 26 21.69 -2.88 -4.86
C LEU A 26 20.47 -2.44 -4.06
N LYS A 27 19.28 -2.68 -4.58
CA LYS A 27 18.00 -2.31 -3.95
C LYS A 27 17.06 -3.49 -3.90
N ALA A 28 16.41 -3.68 -2.76
CA ALA A 28 15.25 -4.55 -2.64
C ALA A 28 13.97 -3.75 -2.89
N SER A 29 12.96 -4.41 -3.48
CA SER A 29 11.63 -3.84 -3.58
C SER A 29 10.99 -3.69 -2.17
N PRO A 30 10.10 -2.73 -1.95
CA PRO A 30 9.41 -2.55 -0.67
C PRO A 30 8.72 -3.82 -0.15
N ASP A 31 8.10 -4.62 -1.03
CA ASP A 31 7.48 -5.90 -0.67
C ASP A 31 8.50 -7.04 -0.43
N GLY A 32 9.79 -6.78 -0.68
CA GLY A 32 10.88 -7.74 -0.50
C GLY A 32 10.86 -8.93 -1.45
N THR A 33 10.11 -8.87 -2.55
CA THR A 33 10.02 -9.98 -3.54
C THR A 33 11.01 -9.86 -4.69
N LYS A 34 11.65 -8.70 -4.87
CA LYS A 34 12.58 -8.43 -5.96
C LYS A 34 13.85 -7.73 -5.47
N ILE A 35 14.93 -7.95 -6.20
CA ILE A 35 16.21 -7.25 -6.01
C ILE A 35 16.69 -6.73 -7.36
N ILE A 36 17.03 -5.45 -7.45
CA ILE A 36 17.73 -4.85 -8.59
C ILE A 36 19.19 -4.60 -8.25
N ALA A 37 20.10 -5.11 -9.09
CA ALA A 37 21.50 -4.74 -9.10
C ALA A 37 21.73 -3.78 -10.27
N ALA A 38 21.80 -2.49 -9.99
CA ALA A 38 22.16 -1.48 -10.97
C ALA A 38 23.69 -1.46 -11.16
N ASN A 39 24.15 -1.42 -12.41
CA ASN A 39 25.56 -1.39 -12.77
C ASN A 39 25.85 -0.27 -13.75
N SER A 40 26.88 0.53 -13.48
CA SER A 40 27.04 1.85 -14.11
C SER A 40 27.94 1.90 -15.34
N TYR A 41 28.72 0.88 -15.72
CA TYR A 41 29.72 1.09 -16.77
C TYR A 41 29.56 0.17 -18.00
N ILE A 42 29.80 -1.13 -17.87
CA ILE A 42 29.99 -1.99 -19.06
C ILE A 42 28.97 -3.14 -19.10
N VAL A 43 28.34 -3.41 -17.98
CA VAL A 43 27.42 -4.51 -17.80
C VAL A 43 25.98 -4.02 -17.58
N ASN A 44 25.03 -4.83 -17.99
CA ASN A 44 23.62 -4.58 -17.76
C ASN A 44 23.30 -4.50 -16.26
N SER A 45 22.23 -3.82 -15.92
CA SER A 45 21.58 -3.95 -14.62
C SER A 45 20.71 -5.20 -14.61
N PHE A 46 20.56 -5.84 -13.44
CA PHE A 46 19.87 -7.12 -13.31
C PHE A 46 18.77 -7.04 -12.27
N LEU A 47 17.54 -7.32 -12.67
CA LEU A 47 16.42 -7.54 -11.77
C LEU A 47 16.23 -9.03 -11.54
N PHE A 48 16.05 -9.41 -10.28
CA PHE A 48 15.81 -10.77 -9.83
C PHE A 48 14.52 -10.86 -9.04
N ASP A 49 13.85 -11.99 -9.13
CA ASP A 49 12.91 -12.40 -8.10
C ASP A 49 13.70 -12.89 -6.88
N PHE A 50 13.26 -12.52 -5.69
CA PHE A 50 13.90 -12.84 -4.43
C PHE A 50 12.95 -13.60 -3.50
N ASP A 51 13.35 -14.81 -3.13
CA ASP A 51 12.66 -15.58 -2.11
C ASP A 51 13.23 -15.23 -0.73
N ARG A 52 12.49 -14.47 0.06
CA ARG A 52 12.87 -14.04 1.42
C ARG A 52 13.08 -15.22 2.38
N THR A 53 12.41 -16.36 2.15
CA THR A 53 12.49 -17.53 3.02
C THR A 53 13.79 -18.30 2.82
N THR A 54 14.20 -18.45 1.56
CA THR A 54 15.38 -19.23 1.19
C THR A 54 16.60 -18.36 0.89
N GLY A 55 16.41 -17.07 0.58
CA GLY A 55 17.45 -16.16 0.12
C GLY A 55 17.87 -16.41 -1.34
N ILE A 56 17.08 -17.16 -2.11
CA ILE A 56 17.40 -17.52 -3.49
C ILE A 56 16.94 -16.43 -4.45
N LEU A 57 17.82 -16.08 -5.40
CA LEU A 57 17.54 -15.22 -6.54
C LEU A 57 17.20 -16.06 -7.76
N SER A 58 16.19 -15.65 -8.52
CA SER A 58 15.71 -16.36 -9.73
C SER A 58 15.20 -15.36 -10.79
N ASN A 59 14.78 -15.87 -11.95
CA ASN A 59 14.08 -15.09 -12.99
C ASN A 59 14.77 -13.78 -13.38
N VAL A 60 16.04 -13.83 -13.79
CA VAL A 60 16.82 -12.64 -14.13
C VAL A 60 16.25 -11.91 -15.36
N ILE A 61 16.06 -10.59 -15.24
CA ILE A 61 15.75 -9.67 -16.35
C ILE A 61 16.89 -8.69 -16.50
N ASN A 62 17.38 -8.54 -17.73
CA ASN A 62 18.50 -7.66 -18.07
C ASN A 62 17.99 -6.29 -18.51
N PHE A 63 18.37 -5.25 -17.79
CA PHE A 63 18.09 -3.87 -18.10
C PHE A 63 19.35 -3.15 -18.61
N PRO A 64 19.22 -1.97 -19.26
CA PRO A 64 20.38 -1.14 -19.60
C PRO A 64 21.23 -0.81 -18.38
N SER A 65 22.53 -0.49 -18.60
CA SER A 65 23.40 0.05 -17.56
C SER A 65 22.78 1.25 -16.87
N ALA A 66 22.71 1.23 -15.54
CA ALA A 66 22.17 2.30 -14.73
C ALA A 66 23.03 2.53 -13.49
N TYR A 67 23.23 3.79 -13.11
CA TYR A 67 23.87 4.14 -11.85
C TYR A 67 22.91 3.94 -10.68
N GLY A 68 21.75 4.57 -10.76
CA GLY A 68 20.72 4.50 -9.72
C GLY A 68 19.52 3.67 -10.12
N ALA A 69 18.94 3.01 -9.13
CA ALA A 69 17.70 2.27 -9.25
C ALA A 69 16.83 2.49 -8.02
N GLU A 70 15.52 2.50 -8.20
CA GLU A 70 14.57 2.54 -7.09
C GLU A 70 13.23 1.93 -7.52
N PHE A 71 12.52 1.34 -6.56
CA PHE A 71 11.16 0.84 -6.76
C PHE A 71 10.13 1.88 -6.30
N SER A 72 8.96 1.86 -6.91
CA SER A 72 7.80 2.53 -6.34
C SER A 72 7.37 1.90 -5.01
N SER A 73 6.59 2.63 -4.21
CA SER A 73 6.09 2.15 -2.91
C SER A 73 5.27 0.86 -3.02
N SER A 74 4.51 0.69 -4.11
CA SER A 74 3.77 -0.54 -4.40
C SER A 74 4.64 -1.71 -4.92
N SER A 75 5.95 -1.50 -5.16
CA SER A 75 6.84 -2.47 -5.81
C SER A 75 6.52 -2.81 -7.28
N HIS A 76 5.53 -2.14 -7.88
CA HIS A 76 5.04 -2.45 -9.21
C HIS A 76 5.76 -1.71 -10.33
N ILE A 77 6.50 -0.66 -10.01
CA ILE A 77 7.23 0.16 -10.97
C ILE A 77 8.69 0.24 -10.56
N LEU A 78 9.59 0.02 -11.54
CA LEU A 78 11.02 0.18 -11.40
C LEU A 78 11.45 1.46 -12.10
N TYR A 79 12.24 2.27 -11.42
CA TYR A 79 12.91 3.47 -11.94
C TYR A 79 14.40 3.22 -12.05
N LEU A 80 14.97 3.54 -13.20
CA LEU A 80 16.40 3.45 -13.46
C LEU A 80 16.92 4.79 -13.94
N ASN A 81 18.05 5.26 -13.39
CA ASN A 81 18.83 6.32 -13.97
C ASN A 81 19.91 5.70 -14.86
N VAL A 82 19.51 5.49 -16.12
CA VAL A 82 20.34 4.80 -17.12
C VAL A 82 21.43 5.71 -17.68
N ILE A 83 22.52 5.10 -18.14
CA ILE A 83 23.66 5.79 -18.74
C ILE A 83 23.52 5.73 -20.25
N ILE A 84 23.50 6.91 -20.90
CA ILE A 84 23.44 7.05 -22.35
C ILE A 84 24.70 7.81 -22.78
N VAL A 85 25.72 7.07 -23.19
CA VAL A 85 27.04 7.57 -23.68
C VAL A 85 27.73 8.50 -22.67
N VAL A 86 27.33 9.78 -22.55
CA VAL A 86 27.92 10.77 -21.64
C VAL A 86 26.93 11.39 -20.66
N ASN A 87 25.62 11.19 -20.91
CA ASN A 87 24.53 11.70 -20.07
C ASN A 87 23.63 10.54 -19.64
N GLY A 88 22.71 10.83 -18.74
CA GLY A 88 21.72 9.85 -18.26
C GLY A 88 20.31 10.18 -18.67
N ALA A 89 19.43 9.23 -18.40
CA ALA A 89 17.98 9.38 -18.46
C ALA A 89 17.33 8.66 -17.29
N VAL A 90 16.22 9.18 -16.79
CA VAL A 90 15.35 8.43 -15.89
C VAL A 90 14.32 7.67 -16.70
N GLU A 91 14.37 6.37 -16.60
CA GLU A 91 13.45 5.45 -17.25
C GLU A 91 12.56 4.77 -16.21
N GLN A 92 11.30 4.54 -16.58
CA GLN A 92 10.27 3.88 -15.77
C GLN A 92 9.86 2.59 -16.47
N TYR A 93 9.67 1.52 -15.71
CA TYR A 93 9.27 0.21 -16.21
C TYR A 93 8.12 -0.37 -15.36
N ASN A 94 7.08 -0.88 -16.01
CA ASN A 94 5.95 -1.55 -15.36
C ASN A 94 6.29 -3.02 -15.13
N LEU A 95 6.50 -3.42 -13.88
CA LEU A 95 6.83 -4.79 -13.50
C LEU A 95 5.62 -5.74 -13.56
N LEU A 96 4.41 -5.21 -13.71
CA LEU A 96 3.18 -5.98 -13.92
C LEU A 96 2.83 -6.17 -15.41
N ALA A 97 3.68 -5.76 -16.35
CA ALA A 97 3.38 -5.82 -17.78
C ALA A 97 3.29 -7.26 -18.34
N GLY A 98 3.77 -8.26 -17.60
CA GLY A 98 3.70 -9.67 -18.00
C GLY A 98 5.07 -10.34 -18.09
N THR A 99 5.48 -10.78 -19.30
CA THR A 99 6.77 -11.43 -19.50
C THR A 99 7.94 -10.45 -19.36
N ALA A 100 9.18 -10.97 -19.24
CA ALA A 100 10.39 -10.15 -19.23
C ALA A 100 10.45 -9.18 -20.45
N THR A 101 10.03 -9.65 -21.61
CA THR A 101 9.95 -8.83 -22.83
C THR A 101 8.89 -7.74 -22.70
N ASP A 102 7.74 -8.03 -22.12
CA ASP A 102 6.66 -7.04 -21.92
C ASP A 102 7.09 -5.97 -20.91
N ILE A 103 7.80 -6.37 -19.85
CA ILE A 103 8.39 -5.43 -18.87
C ILE A 103 9.38 -4.49 -19.54
N LEU A 104 10.31 -5.01 -20.34
CA LEU A 104 11.29 -4.19 -21.04
C LEU A 104 10.62 -3.26 -22.09
N ASN A 105 9.57 -3.72 -22.76
CA ASN A 105 8.80 -2.94 -23.73
C ASN A 105 7.89 -1.89 -23.09
N SER A 106 7.60 -2.01 -21.78
CA SER A 106 6.82 -1.02 -21.02
C SER A 106 7.58 0.28 -20.70
N LYS A 107 8.82 0.37 -21.17
CA LYS A 107 9.71 1.50 -20.90
C LYS A 107 9.10 2.85 -21.24
N ILE A 108 9.17 3.77 -20.28
CA ILE A 108 8.82 5.19 -20.47
C ILE A 108 10.03 6.04 -20.04
N VAL A 109 10.45 6.97 -20.89
CA VAL A 109 11.52 7.92 -20.57
C VAL A 109 10.90 9.17 -19.98
N LEU A 110 11.22 9.49 -18.72
CA LEU A 110 10.68 10.65 -18.01
C LEU A 110 11.50 11.91 -18.29
N THR A 111 12.82 11.79 -18.34
CA THR A 111 13.74 12.89 -18.64
C THR A 111 15.04 12.36 -19.22
N THR A 112 15.74 13.22 -19.94
CA THR A 112 17.06 12.93 -20.54
C THR A 112 18.05 14.04 -20.18
N ASN A 113 19.32 13.83 -20.51
CA ASN A 113 20.42 14.79 -20.28
C ASN A 113 20.58 15.17 -18.79
N ILE A 114 20.46 14.18 -17.93
CA ILE A 114 20.77 14.31 -16.50
C ILE A 114 22.05 13.54 -16.17
N THR A 115 22.73 13.93 -15.10
CA THR A 115 23.85 13.16 -14.57
C THR A 115 23.35 11.83 -14.01
N PRO A 116 23.96 10.69 -14.38
CA PRO A 116 23.65 9.40 -13.76
C PRO A 116 23.91 9.45 -12.26
N SER A 117 22.89 9.23 -11.45
CA SER A 117 22.93 9.46 -10.01
C SER A 117 21.92 8.60 -9.26
N ALA A 118 21.94 8.66 -7.93
CA ALA A 118 21.07 7.90 -7.07
C ALA A 118 19.60 8.33 -7.18
N LEU A 119 18.74 7.34 -7.06
CA LEU A 119 17.32 7.49 -6.76
C LEU A 119 17.05 6.91 -5.36
N GLN A 120 16.14 7.52 -4.61
CA GLN A 120 15.78 7.07 -3.27
C GLN A 120 14.30 7.32 -2.99
N LEU A 121 13.56 6.25 -2.71
CA LEU A 121 12.22 6.34 -2.13
C LEU A 121 12.33 6.88 -0.71
N ALA A 122 11.55 7.90 -0.40
CA ALA A 122 11.54 8.57 0.89
C ALA A 122 10.25 8.26 1.68
N PRO A 123 10.21 8.60 2.98
CA PRO A 123 9.06 8.35 3.85
C PRO A 123 7.75 9.00 3.41
N ASP A 124 7.83 10.08 2.64
CA ASP A 124 6.66 10.78 2.06
C ASP A 124 6.12 10.11 0.80
N GLY A 125 6.62 8.91 0.45
CA GLY A 125 6.20 8.14 -0.71
C GLY A 125 6.74 8.63 -2.05
N LYS A 126 7.58 9.69 -2.08
CA LYS A 126 8.19 10.23 -3.29
C LYS A 126 9.55 9.57 -3.54
N ILE A 127 9.96 9.56 -4.82
CA ILE A 127 11.33 9.18 -5.17
C ILE A 127 12.13 10.44 -5.45
N TYR A 128 13.17 10.69 -4.65
CA TYR A 128 14.10 11.78 -4.87
C TYR A 128 15.27 11.34 -5.75
N ILE A 129 15.78 12.28 -6.55
CA ILE A 129 16.84 12.05 -7.54
C ILE A 129 17.95 13.07 -7.31
N ALA A 130 19.16 12.57 -7.03
CA ALA A 130 20.36 13.42 -7.05
C ALA A 130 20.65 13.91 -8.46
N ARG A 131 21.13 15.14 -8.64
CA ARG A 131 21.26 15.74 -9.97
C ARG A 131 22.61 16.41 -10.23
N GLU A 132 23.53 16.37 -9.30
CA GLU A 132 24.78 17.14 -9.35
C GLU A 132 24.54 18.65 -9.53
N GLN A 133 23.44 19.14 -8.94
CA GLN A 133 23.00 20.54 -8.99
C GLN A 133 22.56 20.97 -7.57
N ASN A 134 22.16 22.24 -7.45
CA ASN A 134 21.65 22.81 -6.22
C ASN A 134 20.15 22.50 -5.95
N PHE A 135 19.59 21.57 -6.70
CA PHE A 135 18.25 21.01 -6.50
C PHE A 135 18.30 19.49 -6.54
N LEU A 136 17.38 18.83 -5.80
CA LEU A 136 16.99 17.46 -6.06
C LEU A 136 15.81 17.47 -7.04
N GLY A 137 15.78 16.48 -7.93
CA GLY A 137 14.55 16.10 -8.62
C GLY A 137 13.66 15.25 -7.72
N ALA A 138 12.36 15.20 -8.04
CA ALA A 138 11.43 14.29 -7.39
C ALA A 138 10.43 13.70 -8.39
N ILE A 139 9.94 12.51 -8.05
CA ILE A 139 8.79 11.84 -8.65
C ILE A 139 7.74 11.81 -7.55
N ASP A 140 6.68 12.62 -7.68
CA ASP A 140 5.69 12.80 -6.62
C ASP A 140 4.74 11.60 -6.46
N ASN A 141 4.42 10.94 -7.58
CA ASN A 141 3.48 9.81 -7.62
C ASN A 141 4.16 8.58 -8.25
N PRO A 142 5.11 7.92 -7.58
CA PRO A 142 5.92 6.87 -8.19
C PRO A 142 5.14 5.60 -8.55
N ASP A 143 3.92 5.43 -8.07
CA ASP A 143 3.04 4.31 -8.44
C ASP A 143 2.20 4.57 -9.70
N VAL A 144 2.43 5.71 -10.38
CA VAL A 144 1.71 6.10 -11.60
C VAL A 144 2.66 6.08 -12.81
N LEU A 145 2.21 5.47 -13.92
CA LEU A 145 2.98 5.38 -15.14
C LEU A 145 2.92 6.69 -15.98
N GLY A 146 4.04 7.00 -16.64
CA GLY A 146 4.16 8.10 -17.57
C GLY A 146 4.09 9.47 -16.91
N VAL A 147 3.51 10.45 -17.58
CA VAL A 147 3.45 11.84 -17.10
C VAL A 147 2.69 12.01 -15.79
N GLY A 148 1.82 11.08 -15.46
CA GLY A 148 1.07 11.08 -14.22
C GLY A 148 1.92 10.87 -12.96
N CYS A 149 3.15 10.34 -13.11
CA CYS A 149 4.09 10.21 -12.00
C CYS A 149 4.60 11.56 -11.47
N ASN A 150 4.35 12.64 -12.22
CA ASN A 150 4.68 14.03 -11.87
C ASN A 150 6.16 14.22 -11.52
N TYR A 151 7.05 14.00 -12.50
CA TYR A 151 8.47 14.26 -12.33
C TYR A 151 8.75 15.77 -12.35
N ASP A 152 9.32 16.29 -11.24
CA ASP A 152 9.84 17.65 -11.15
C ASP A 152 11.38 17.63 -11.04
N SER A 153 12.04 18.30 -11.94
CA SER A 153 13.50 18.39 -11.95
C SER A 153 14.08 19.27 -10.85
N ASN A 154 13.32 20.17 -10.26
CA ASN A 154 13.77 21.16 -9.29
C ASN A 154 12.93 21.15 -8.00
N ALA A 155 12.49 19.98 -7.57
CA ALA A 155 11.55 19.81 -6.48
C ALA A 155 12.06 20.32 -5.13
N VAL A 156 13.35 20.14 -4.82
CA VAL A 156 13.92 20.56 -3.53
C VAL A 156 15.16 21.41 -3.74
N PHE A 157 15.10 22.67 -3.32
CA PHE A 157 16.25 23.57 -3.33
C PHE A 157 17.19 23.27 -2.16
N LEU A 158 18.49 23.02 -2.46
CA LEU A 158 19.51 22.63 -1.49
C LEU A 158 20.24 23.81 -0.83
N ASN A 159 19.67 25.00 -0.95
CA ASN A 159 20.19 26.22 -0.32
C ASN A 159 21.68 26.47 -0.59
N GLY A 160 22.07 26.37 -1.86
CA GLY A 160 23.44 26.56 -2.34
C GLY A 160 24.38 25.35 -2.13
N LYS A 161 23.87 24.20 -1.68
CA LYS A 161 24.59 22.93 -1.65
C LYS A 161 24.35 22.15 -2.95
N THR A 162 25.19 21.16 -3.23
CA THR A 162 25.10 20.27 -4.39
C THR A 162 24.91 18.83 -3.94
N SER A 163 23.97 18.10 -4.55
CA SER A 163 23.66 16.73 -4.18
C SER A 163 24.69 15.68 -4.63
N TYR A 164 25.55 16.00 -5.58
CA TYR A 164 26.45 15.06 -6.26
C TYR A 164 25.69 13.80 -6.74
N PHE A 165 26.37 12.62 -6.70
CA PHE A 165 25.85 11.37 -7.25
C PHE A 165 25.00 10.58 -6.26
N GLY A 166 25.18 10.80 -4.95
CA GLY A 166 24.60 9.97 -3.89
C GLY A 166 23.42 10.63 -3.16
N LEU A 167 22.56 9.80 -2.63
CA LEU A 167 21.55 10.12 -1.62
C LEU A 167 21.75 9.17 -0.43
N PRO A 168 21.31 9.54 0.79
CA PRO A 168 21.31 8.63 1.92
C PRO A 168 20.59 7.34 1.57
N ALA A 169 21.19 6.20 1.89
CA ALA A 169 20.54 4.91 1.71
C ALA A 169 19.61 4.65 2.90
N PHE A 170 18.32 4.44 2.60
CA PHE A 170 17.33 3.96 3.55
C PHE A 170 16.88 2.57 3.13
N PHE A 171 16.50 1.75 4.09
CA PHE A 171 15.78 0.52 3.79
C PHE A 171 14.33 0.89 3.45
N SER A 172 13.94 0.72 2.20
CA SER A 172 12.59 1.06 1.72
C SER A 172 11.48 0.30 2.46
N SER A 173 11.78 -0.89 2.99
CA SER A 173 10.86 -1.66 3.83
C SER A 173 10.50 -1.00 5.17
N ILE A 174 11.25 0.03 5.60
CA ILE A 174 10.86 0.86 6.76
C ILE A 174 9.72 1.82 6.38
N PHE A 175 9.49 2.04 5.07
CA PHE A 175 8.56 3.06 4.54
C PHE A 175 7.41 2.50 3.69
N SER A 176 7.44 1.22 3.29
CA SER A 176 6.22 0.51 2.88
C SER A 176 5.38 0.38 4.14
N SER A 177 4.08 0.68 4.08
CA SER A 177 3.23 0.57 5.28
C SER A 177 3.49 -0.79 5.93
N PRO A 178 4.30 -0.85 6.99
CA PRO A 178 4.70 -2.12 7.58
C PRO A 178 3.61 -2.65 8.48
N ILE A 179 2.41 -2.09 8.32
CA ILE A 179 1.23 -2.36 9.13
C ILE A 179 0.13 -2.83 8.19
N GLU A 180 -0.42 -3.99 8.48
CA GLU A 180 -1.69 -4.44 7.94
C GLU A 180 -2.78 -4.22 8.99
N ILE A 181 -3.83 -3.49 8.63
CA ILE A 181 -5.01 -3.26 9.46
C ILE A 181 -6.23 -3.78 8.71
N SER A 182 -7.06 -4.57 9.38
CA SER A 182 -8.28 -5.12 8.77
C SER A 182 -9.37 -5.34 9.82
N GLY A 183 -10.64 -5.27 9.38
CA GLY A 183 -11.80 -5.39 10.26
C GLY A 183 -12.12 -4.04 10.93
N PHE A 184 -13.07 -3.29 10.35
CA PHE A 184 -13.42 -1.93 10.82
C PHE A 184 -14.85 -1.85 11.35
N CYS A 185 -15.50 -3.00 11.58
CA CYS A 185 -16.88 -3.07 12.02
C CYS A 185 -16.97 -3.07 13.54
N LEU A 186 -17.83 -2.24 14.10
CA LEU A 186 -18.13 -2.29 15.53
C LEU A 186 -18.71 -3.65 15.91
N GLY A 187 -18.18 -4.25 16.98
CA GLY A 187 -18.53 -5.57 17.43
C GLY A 187 -17.62 -6.68 16.91
N ASP A 188 -16.85 -6.40 15.85
CA ASP A 188 -15.79 -7.29 15.37
C ASP A 188 -14.41 -6.80 15.84
N SER A 189 -13.44 -7.70 15.87
CA SER A 189 -12.07 -7.33 16.21
C SER A 189 -11.36 -6.72 15.00
N THR A 190 -10.76 -5.55 15.18
CA THR A 190 -9.77 -5.00 14.24
C THR A 190 -8.44 -5.70 14.44
N ARG A 191 -7.91 -6.27 13.37
CA ARG A 191 -6.62 -6.96 13.38
C ARG A 191 -5.52 -6.01 12.95
N PHE A 192 -4.47 -5.93 13.75
CA PHE A 192 -3.23 -5.18 13.51
C PHE A 192 -2.08 -6.17 13.38
N VAL A 193 -1.27 -6.03 12.36
CA VAL A 193 -0.08 -6.85 12.14
C VAL A 193 1.05 -5.98 11.66
N THR A 194 2.23 -6.22 12.18
CA THR A 194 3.47 -5.71 11.60
C THR A 194 4.45 -6.84 11.38
N ASP A 195 5.18 -6.79 10.28
CA ASP A 195 6.30 -7.70 9.97
C ASP A 195 7.66 -7.03 10.17
N MET A 196 7.68 -5.86 10.81
CA MET A 196 8.91 -5.15 11.13
C MET A 196 9.79 -5.99 12.07
N LEU A 197 11.06 -6.16 11.69
CA LEU A 197 12.06 -6.72 12.59
C LEU A 197 12.46 -5.64 13.60
N THR A 198 12.08 -5.84 14.85
CA THR A 198 12.24 -4.84 15.92
C THR A 198 12.76 -5.48 17.20
N ASP A 199 13.46 -4.69 18.03
CA ASP A 199 13.81 -5.11 19.39
C ASP A 199 12.59 -5.11 20.30
N SER A 200 11.68 -4.14 20.10
CA SER A 200 10.38 -4.03 20.77
C SER A 200 9.47 -3.05 20.02
N LEU A 201 8.17 -3.15 20.28
CA LEU A 201 7.16 -2.25 19.73
C LEU A 201 6.07 -1.94 20.75
N LEU A 202 5.33 -0.86 20.50
CA LEU A 202 4.16 -0.46 21.28
C LEU A 202 3.08 0.07 20.35
N TRP A 203 1.93 -0.61 20.33
CA TRP A 203 0.70 -0.12 19.73
C TRP A 203 -0.07 0.74 20.73
N ASP A 204 -0.52 1.90 20.29
CA ASP A 204 -1.60 2.66 20.91
C ASP A 204 -2.76 2.71 19.89
N PHE A 205 -3.92 2.18 20.24
CA PHE A 205 -5.07 2.07 19.32
C PHE A 205 -5.90 3.36 19.25
N GLY A 206 -5.54 4.39 20.02
CA GLY A 206 -6.22 5.68 20.04
C GLY A 206 -7.46 5.73 20.92
N ASP A 207 -7.79 4.65 21.64
CA ASP A 207 -8.86 4.57 22.63
C ASP A 207 -8.34 4.43 24.09
N GLY A 208 -7.02 4.57 24.28
CA GLY A 208 -6.32 4.44 25.54
C GLY A 208 -5.87 3.03 25.86
N ILE A 209 -6.07 2.05 24.96
CA ILE A 209 -5.58 0.69 25.09
C ILE A 209 -4.32 0.52 24.24
N THR A 210 -3.36 -0.25 24.76
CA THR A 210 -2.05 -0.48 24.13
C THR A 210 -1.70 -1.95 24.04
N SER A 211 -0.77 -2.33 23.14
CA SER A 211 -0.24 -3.69 23.02
C SER A 211 1.23 -3.68 22.61
N VAL A 212 1.97 -4.74 22.95
CA VAL A 212 3.37 -4.95 22.57
C VAL A 212 3.57 -6.19 21.67
N LEU A 213 2.50 -6.73 21.10
CA LEU A 213 2.53 -7.91 20.25
C LEU A 213 2.68 -7.53 18.79
N ASP A 214 3.45 -8.27 18.00
CA ASP A 214 3.63 -8.08 16.56
C ASP A 214 2.32 -8.24 15.78
N SER A 215 1.42 -9.07 16.30
CA SER A 215 0.06 -9.28 15.78
C SER A 215 -0.94 -9.24 16.92
N VAL A 216 -1.95 -8.40 16.82
CA VAL A 216 -2.96 -8.19 17.86
C VAL A 216 -4.33 -7.97 17.25
N ASN A 217 -5.37 -8.53 17.91
CA ASN A 217 -6.76 -8.23 17.65
C ASN A 217 -7.27 -7.29 18.75
N HIS A 218 -7.75 -6.13 18.35
CA HIS A 218 -8.31 -5.12 19.26
C HIS A 218 -9.80 -4.91 19.00
N LEU A 219 -10.60 -4.80 20.06
CA LEU A 219 -12.05 -4.58 19.98
C LEU A 219 -12.38 -3.17 20.44
N TYR A 220 -12.75 -2.31 19.51
CA TYR A 220 -13.28 -0.98 19.80
C TYR A 220 -14.68 -1.05 20.39
N GLN A 221 -14.98 -0.24 21.39
CA GLN A 221 -16.26 -0.25 22.10
C GLN A 221 -17.30 0.69 21.43
N ASP A 222 -16.85 1.69 20.70
CA ASP A 222 -17.70 2.69 20.05
C ASP A 222 -17.31 2.90 18.60
N THR A 223 -18.24 3.42 17.78
CA THR A 223 -17.93 3.91 16.43
C THR A 223 -17.18 5.24 16.50
N GLY A 224 -16.30 5.49 15.54
CA GLY A 224 -15.57 6.75 15.46
C GLY A 224 -14.24 6.65 14.74
N LEU A 225 -13.56 7.79 14.69
CA LEU A 225 -12.20 7.91 14.15
C LEU A 225 -11.21 7.78 15.30
N TYR A 226 -10.34 6.80 15.20
CA TYR A 226 -9.26 6.54 16.14
C TYR A 226 -7.91 6.80 15.47
N ILE A 227 -7.02 7.53 16.13
CA ILE A 227 -5.64 7.72 15.68
C ILE A 227 -4.80 6.63 16.31
N MET A 228 -4.41 5.64 15.51
CA MET A 228 -3.50 4.59 15.94
C MET A 228 -2.06 5.08 15.83
N VAL A 229 -1.24 4.73 16.81
CA VAL A 229 0.20 4.99 16.82
C VAL A 229 0.93 3.67 17.06
N LEU A 230 1.90 3.36 16.20
CA LEU A 230 2.86 2.28 16.42
C LEU A 230 4.24 2.90 16.67
N GLU A 231 4.79 2.68 17.83
CA GLU A 231 6.18 2.99 18.17
C GLU A 231 7.03 1.72 18.04
N VAL A 232 8.09 1.82 17.25
CA VAL A 232 9.00 0.72 16.97
C VAL A 232 10.39 1.09 17.44
N TYR A 233 11.00 0.24 18.25
CA TYR A 233 12.31 0.47 18.86
C TYR A 233 13.34 -0.49 18.28
N ASN A 234 14.45 0.06 17.75
CA ASN A 234 15.62 -0.66 17.26
C ASN A 234 16.89 -0.05 17.83
N GLY A 235 17.43 -0.65 18.88
CA GLY A 235 18.60 -0.11 19.58
C GLY A 235 18.34 1.28 20.16
N LEU A 236 18.96 2.32 19.60
CA LEU A 236 18.76 3.72 20.01
C LEU A 236 17.77 4.48 19.11
N ASP A 237 17.28 3.87 18.05
CA ASP A 237 16.39 4.51 17.10
C ASP A 237 14.93 4.15 17.42
N THR A 238 14.06 5.16 17.31
CA THR A 238 12.60 4.98 17.44
C THR A 238 11.93 5.46 16.16
N VAL A 239 11.09 4.62 15.59
CA VAL A 239 10.23 4.96 14.45
C VAL A 239 8.80 5.05 14.96
N ILE A 240 8.08 6.12 14.61
CA ILE A 240 6.67 6.32 14.96
C ILE A 240 5.86 6.31 13.67
N ILE A 241 4.87 5.44 13.61
CA ILE A 241 3.95 5.30 12.48
C ILE A 241 2.55 5.62 13.01
N THR A 242 1.80 6.44 12.27
CA THR A 242 0.43 6.82 12.63
C THR A 242 -0.51 6.52 11.48
N ASP A 243 -1.71 6.03 11.80
CA ASP A 243 -2.80 5.85 10.85
C ASP A 243 -4.13 6.20 11.50
N THR A 244 -5.15 6.45 10.67
CA THR A 244 -6.50 6.79 11.13
C THR A 244 -7.45 5.65 10.82
N ILE A 245 -8.11 5.11 11.84
CA ILE A 245 -9.03 3.99 11.77
C ILE A 245 -10.45 4.52 11.96
N ASN A 246 -11.32 4.22 11.00
CA ASN A 246 -12.75 4.54 11.09
C ASN A 246 -13.53 3.28 11.47
N ILE A 247 -13.98 3.19 12.71
CA ILE A 247 -14.85 2.10 13.17
C ILE A 247 -16.29 2.50 12.90
N THR A 248 -16.96 1.68 12.08
CA THR A 248 -18.33 1.94 11.63
C THR A 248 -19.28 0.82 12.02
N THR A 249 -20.57 1.12 12.04
CA THR A 249 -21.64 0.13 12.08
C THR A 249 -22.80 0.61 11.21
N PRO A 250 -23.32 -0.21 10.31
CA PRO A 250 -24.54 0.12 9.59
C PRO A 250 -25.70 0.23 10.56
N TYR A 251 -26.53 1.26 10.40
CA TYR A 251 -27.71 1.44 11.20
C TYR A 251 -28.96 1.22 10.34
N ILE A 252 -29.83 0.27 10.72
CA ILE A 252 -31.08 0.01 10.04
C ILE A 252 -32.25 0.25 11.01
N ASN A 253 -33.18 1.09 10.61
CA ASN A 253 -34.42 1.32 11.32
C ASN A 253 -35.63 1.12 10.40
N LEU A 254 -36.16 -0.10 10.40
CA LEU A 254 -37.40 -0.45 9.65
C LEU A 254 -38.69 -0.10 10.39
N ARG A 255 -38.58 0.58 11.55
CA ARG A 255 -39.70 0.77 12.51
C ARG A 255 -40.12 -0.55 13.18
N ASN A 256 -41.19 -0.48 13.98
CA ASN A 256 -41.80 -1.64 14.62
C ASN A 256 -42.77 -2.34 13.67
N ASP A 257 -43.13 -3.59 13.96
CA ASP A 257 -44.18 -4.31 13.30
C ASP A 257 -45.44 -3.47 13.19
N THR A 258 -46.06 -3.44 12.00
CA THR A 258 -47.07 -2.46 11.64
C THR A 258 -48.32 -3.14 11.06
N ALA A 259 -49.47 -2.61 11.41
CA ALA A 259 -50.74 -2.98 10.81
C ALA A 259 -51.23 -1.84 9.91
N LEU A 260 -51.55 -2.17 8.67
CA LEU A 260 -52.13 -1.27 7.65
C LEU A 260 -53.56 -1.59 7.38
N CYS A 261 -54.34 -0.63 6.86
CA CYS A 261 -55.67 -0.87 6.31
C CYS A 261 -55.54 -1.37 4.86
N ASP A 262 -56.54 -2.10 4.41
CA ASP A 262 -56.60 -2.57 3.03
C ASP A 262 -56.47 -1.40 2.03
N GLY A 263 -55.52 -1.52 1.08
CA GLY A 263 -55.19 -0.49 0.10
C GLY A 263 -54.17 0.56 0.54
N GLU A 264 -53.70 0.55 1.79
CA GLU A 264 -52.59 1.42 2.21
C GLU A 264 -51.25 0.90 1.70
N ILE A 265 -50.33 1.82 1.48
CA ILE A 265 -48.96 1.54 1.03
C ILE A 265 -47.97 2.04 2.08
N LEU A 266 -47.00 1.20 2.46
CA LEU A 266 -45.90 1.59 3.33
C LEU A 266 -44.61 1.60 2.52
N THR A 267 -43.85 2.71 2.58
CA THR A 267 -42.49 2.77 2.06
C THR A 267 -41.53 2.58 3.23
N LEU A 268 -40.72 1.54 3.16
CA LEU A 268 -39.59 1.32 4.02
C LEU A 268 -38.39 2.07 3.44
N ASP A 269 -37.70 2.87 4.24
CA ASP A 269 -36.58 3.69 3.81
C ASP A 269 -35.41 3.44 4.76
N VAL A 270 -34.30 2.93 4.21
CA VAL A 270 -33.06 2.61 4.90
C VAL A 270 -31.86 3.33 4.28
N THR A 271 -32.11 4.45 3.59
CA THR A 271 -31.10 5.21 2.86
C THR A 271 -29.94 5.62 3.76
N GLN A 272 -28.73 5.20 3.40
CA GLN A 272 -27.46 5.67 3.96
C GLN A 272 -26.49 5.96 2.81
N THR A 273 -25.65 6.98 3.00
CA THR A 273 -24.62 7.33 2.02
C THR A 273 -23.61 6.18 1.90
N ASP A 274 -23.23 5.85 0.66
CA ASP A 274 -22.23 4.82 0.32
C ASP A 274 -22.60 3.38 0.75
N ALA A 275 -23.85 3.12 1.13
CA ALA A 275 -24.34 1.79 1.48
C ALA A 275 -24.89 1.02 0.26
N THR A 276 -24.83 -0.29 0.32
CA THR A 276 -25.49 -1.22 -0.60
C THR A 276 -26.58 -1.99 0.14
N TYR A 277 -27.63 -2.40 -0.58
CA TYR A 277 -28.82 -3.00 -0.03
C TYR A 277 -29.17 -4.30 -0.75
N LEU A 278 -29.75 -5.24 -0.03
CA LEU A 278 -30.33 -6.46 -0.57
C LEU A 278 -31.59 -6.80 0.20
N TRP A 279 -32.74 -6.59 -0.43
CA TRP A 279 -34.05 -6.98 0.12
C TRP A 279 -34.34 -8.47 -0.12
N GLN A 280 -35.33 -9.01 0.60
CA GLN A 280 -35.76 -10.42 0.51
C GLN A 280 -36.19 -10.87 -0.91
N ASP A 281 -36.53 -9.93 -1.79
CA ASP A 281 -36.88 -10.20 -3.19
C ASP A 281 -35.70 -10.05 -4.17
N GLY A 282 -34.50 -9.73 -3.65
CA GLY A 282 -33.29 -9.49 -4.43
C GLY A 282 -33.14 -8.07 -4.97
N SER A 283 -34.05 -7.15 -4.65
CA SER A 283 -33.91 -5.73 -5.04
C SER A 283 -32.84 -5.03 -4.22
N ALA A 284 -32.15 -4.05 -4.83
CA ALA A 284 -31.01 -3.32 -4.27
C ALA A 284 -31.30 -1.81 -4.08
N SER A 285 -32.57 -1.41 -4.03
CA SER A 285 -32.95 -0.01 -3.80
C SER A 285 -32.80 0.36 -2.31
N PRO A 286 -32.44 1.61 -1.97
CA PRO A 286 -32.46 2.09 -0.58
C PRO A 286 -33.88 2.13 0.02
N THR A 287 -34.91 2.00 -0.79
CA THR A 287 -36.33 1.98 -0.37
C THR A 287 -37.03 0.76 -0.89
N PHE A 288 -38.00 0.27 -0.12
CA PHE A 288 -38.88 -0.84 -0.51
C PHE A 288 -40.36 -0.46 -0.29
N THR A 289 -41.21 -0.77 -1.28
CA THR A 289 -42.64 -0.50 -1.19
C THR A 289 -43.40 -1.77 -0.81
N VAL A 290 -44.04 -1.73 0.35
CA VAL A 290 -44.89 -2.80 0.87
C VAL A 290 -46.31 -2.62 0.33
N THR A 291 -46.86 -3.67 -0.32
CA THR A 291 -48.19 -3.67 -0.92
C THR A 291 -49.03 -4.87 -0.48
N SER A 292 -48.50 -5.76 0.33
CA SER A 292 -49.18 -6.95 0.86
C SER A 292 -48.71 -7.27 2.26
N GLU A 293 -49.46 -8.13 2.97
CA GLU A 293 -48.97 -8.66 4.26
C GLU A 293 -47.74 -9.55 4.06
N GLY A 294 -46.85 -9.54 5.05
CA GLY A 294 -45.64 -10.35 5.02
C GLY A 294 -44.56 -9.86 5.96
N THR A 295 -43.42 -10.57 5.94
CA THR A 295 -42.19 -10.14 6.59
C THR A 295 -41.23 -9.60 5.54
N TYR A 296 -40.77 -8.40 5.75
CA TYR A 296 -39.84 -7.69 4.88
C TYR A 296 -38.48 -7.57 5.58
N SER A 297 -37.44 -8.01 4.92
CA SER A 297 -36.06 -7.98 5.47
C SER A 297 -35.10 -7.33 4.48
N VAL A 298 -34.10 -6.66 5.02
CA VAL A 298 -33.04 -6.05 4.24
C VAL A 298 -31.70 -6.35 4.89
N ASP A 299 -30.73 -6.73 4.06
CA ASP A 299 -29.31 -6.71 4.36
C ASP A 299 -28.72 -5.40 3.85
N LEU A 300 -28.04 -4.65 4.71
CA LEU A 300 -27.36 -3.42 4.39
C LEU A 300 -25.86 -3.59 4.63
N THR A 301 -25.05 -3.22 3.65
CA THR A 301 -23.58 -3.23 3.79
C THR A 301 -23.05 -1.83 3.57
N LEU A 302 -22.25 -1.37 4.53
CA LEU A 302 -21.56 -0.06 4.53
C LEU A 302 -20.08 -0.29 4.87
N GLU A 303 -19.17 0.14 3.98
CA GLU A 303 -17.71 0.00 4.17
C GLU A 303 -17.26 -1.43 4.57
N GLY A 304 -17.94 -2.46 4.04
CA GLY A 304 -17.67 -3.86 4.36
C GLY A 304 -18.35 -4.38 5.63
N CYS A 305 -19.00 -3.51 6.40
CA CYS A 305 -19.80 -3.90 7.58
C CYS A 305 -21.24 -4.18 7.17
N SER A 306 -21.80 -5.28 7.65
CA SER A 306 -23.18 -5.67 7.32
C SER A 306 -24.09 -5.64 8.53
N ALA A 307 -25.32 -5.21 8.33
CA ALA A 307 -26.40 -5.32 9.28
C ALA A 307 -27.67 -5.86 8.59
N GLN A 308 -28.51 -6.53 9.35
CA GLN A 308 -29.81 -7.05 8.90
C GLN A 308 -30.92 -6.56 9.80
N ALA A 309 -32.06 -6.22 9.20
CA ALA A 309 -33.29 -5.92 9.93
C ALA A 309 -34.48 -6.49 9.21
N SER A 310 -35.58 -6.71 9.95
CA SER A 310 -36.84 -7.16 9.43
C SER A 310 -38.01 -6.47 10.12
N ILE A 311 -39.14 -6.35 9.39
CA ILE A 311 -40.40 -5.84 9.89
C ILE A 311 -41.53 -6.76 9.42
N SER A 312 -42.51 -7.02 10.30
CA SER A 312 -43.75 -7.72 9.96
C SER A 312 -44.85 -6.72 9.69
N VAL A 313 -45.50 -6.87 8.54
CA VAL A 313 -46.63 -6.03 8.13
C VAL A 313 -47.87 -6.89 7.97
N ILE A 314 -48.97 -6.51 8.61
CA ILE A 314 -50.30 -7.14 8.45
C ILE A 314 -51.28 -6.14 7.84
N TYR A 315 -52.30 -6.64 7.14
CA TYR A 315 -53.38 -5.85 6.60
C TYR A 315 -54.70 -6.19 7.29
N ASN A 316 -55.31 -5.16 7.85
CA ASN A 316 -56.62 -5.31 8.47
C ASN A 316 -57.73 -5.06 7.43
N VAL A 317 -58.62 -6.01 7.24
CA VAL A 317 -59.82 -5.83 6.42
C VAL A 317 -60.75 -4.84 7.13
N LEU A 318 -61.15 -3.79 6.44
CA LEU A 318 -62.22 -2.90 6.95
C LEU A 318 -63.49 -3.69 7.16
N PRO A 319 -64.21 -3.48 8.28
CA PRO A 319 -65.45 -4.18 8.57
C PRO A 319 -66.57 -3.86 7.62
#